data_1db9d1e8b5fffde25f3239948cea4ca1
#
_entry.id   1db9d1e8b5fffde25f3239948cea4ca1
#
_cell.length_a   1.000
_cell.length_b   1.000
_cell.length_c   1.000
_cell.angle_alpha   90.00
_cell.angle_beta   90.00
_cell.angle_gamma   90.00
#
_symmetry.space_group_name_H-M   'P 1'
#
loop_
_entity.id
_entity.type
_entity.pdbx_description
1 polymer ?
#
loop_
_entity_poly.entity_id
_entity_poly.type
_entity_poly.pdbx_seq_one_letter_code
_entity_poly.pdbx_strand_id
1 'polypeptide(L)'
;ELGQLYLHFGREAEARDAFDEAMARLQPSRNSAIGLANAFTKLNELDLALEVYTKAQALGVENLDYQLVDLEGRRGNYDGMIDAAMRLLHAKPTYFRNIQNSFIRNLRVLDNPELGTLLKGKLIASARNYPDDSVYPELLVWYFNQVKDFGNAFIHAKSLDLRGGEDGNRLVELAQTA
;
A
#
# COMPACT_ATOMS: atom_id res chain seq x y z
N GLU A 1 13.63 0.94 -22.95
CA GLU A 1 14.54 1.88 -23.65
C GLU A 1 14.06 2.20 -25.06
N LEU A 2 13.82 1.19 -25.94
CA LEU A 2 13.37 1.42 -27.31
C LEU A 2 12.03 2.15 -27.38
N GLY A 3 11.02 1.73 -26.61
CA GLY A 3 9.73 2.40 -26.55
C GLY A 3 9.83 3.85 -26.06
N GLN A 4 10.72 4.13 -25.10
CA GLN A 4 11.00 5.49 -24.63
C GLN A 4 11.59 6.36 -25.75
N LEU A 5 12.48 5.80 -26.54
CA LEU A 5 13.06 6.49 -27.68
C LEU A 5 11.99 6.85 -28.73
N TYR A 6 11.10 5.91 -29.03
CA TYR A 6 9.97 6.15 -29.93
C TYR A 6 9.04 7.25 -29.42
N LEU A 7 8.69 7.26 -28.13
CA LEU A 7 7.91 8.34 -27.52
C LEU A 7 8.59 9.71 -27.67
N HIS A 8 9.91 9.75 -27.46
CA HIS A 8 10.69 10.99 -27.61
C HIS A 8 10.60 11.57 -29.03
N PHE A 9 10.49 10.73 -30.05
CA PHE A 9 10.32 11.13 -31.45
C PHE A 9 8.87 11.22 -31.90
N GLY A 10 7.89 11.14 -30.99
CA GLY A 10 6.46 11.20 -31.32
C GLY A 10 5.92 9.99 -32.09
N ARG A 11 6.65 8.87 -32.05
CA ARG A 11 6.29 7.61 -32.72
C ARG A 11 5.51 6.69 -31.75
N GLU A 12 4.28 7.09 -31.44
CA GLU A 12 3.47 6.41 -30.41
C GLU A 12 3.12 4.96 -30.77
N ALA A 13 2.85 4.67 -32.04
CA ALA A 13 2.51 3.31 -32.47
C ALA A 13 3.69 2.34 -32.24
N GLU A 14 4.88 2.74 -32.66
CA GLU A 14 6.07 1.92 -32.48
C GLU A 14 6.52 1.84 -31.01
N ALA A 15 6.22 2.87 -30.21
CA ALA A 15 6.42 2.81 -28.77
C ALA A 15 5.51 1.74 -28.15
N ARG A 16 4.24 1.68 -28.55
CA ARG A 16 3.29 0.68 -28.09
C ARG A 16 3.71 -0.73 -28.47
N ASP A 17 4.10 -0.95 -29.72
CA ASP A 17 4.61 -2.26 -30.18
C ASP A 17 5.84 -2.71 -29.34
N ALA A 18 6.74 -1.78 -29.05
CA ALA A 18 7.91 -2.07 -28.20
C ALA A 18 7.54 -2.39 -26.74
N PHE A 19 6.48 -1.76 -26.20
CA PHE A 19 5.95 -2.05 -24.87
C PHE A 19 5.30 -3.43 -24.83
N ASP A 20 4.48 -3.76 -25.84
CA ASP A 20 3.82 -5.06 -25.96
C ASP A 20 4.85 -6.19 -26.09
N GLU A 21 5.92 -5.97 -26.84
CA GLU A 21 7.03 -6.90 -26.95
C GLU A 21 7.75 -7.09 -25.59
N ALA A 22 7.99 -6.01 -24.84
CA ALA A 22 8.58 -6.08 -23.52
C ALA A 22 7.66 -6.85 -22.54
N MET A 23 6.36 -6.62 -22.59
CA MET A 23 5.37 -7.35 -21.82
C MET A 23 5.31 -8.84 -22.20
N ALA A 24 5.43 -9.17 -23.50
CA ALA A 24 5.43 -10.56 -23.96
C ALA A 24 6.65 -11.32 -23.45
N ARG A 25 7.78 -10.66 -23.27
CA ARG A 25 9.06 -11.24 -22.79
C ARG A 25 9.20 -11.24 -21.27
N LEU A 26 8.19 -10.81 -20.51
CA LEU A 26 8.23 -10.79 -19.06
C LEU A 26 8.55 -12.20 -18.50
N GLN A 27 9.66 -12.29 -17.77
CA GLN A 27 10.03 -13.53 -17.08
C GLN A 27 9.25 -13.67 -15.78
N PRO A 28 8.90 -14.90 -15.33
CA PRO A 28 8.19 -15.16 -14.08
C PRO A 28 9.13 -15.00 -12.88
N SER A 29 9.68 -13.82 -12.71
CA SER A 29 10.55 -13.48 -11.58
C SER A 29 10.21 -12.10 -11.05
N ARG A 30 10.34 -11.95 -9.72
CA ARG A 30 10.09 -10.69 -9.02
C ARG A 30 10.97 -9.55 -9.54
N ASN A 31 12.24 -9.83 -9.81
CA ASN A 31 13.16 -8.81 -10.30
C ASN A 31 12.80 -8.34 -11.71
N SER A 32 12.41 -9.26 -12.60
CA SER A 32 11.93 -8.92 -13.94
C SER A 32 10.67 -8.06 -13.88
N ALA A 33 9.69 -8.43 -13.06
CA ALA A 33 8.46 -7.68 -12.89
C ALA A 33 8.74 -6.26 -12.35
N ILE A 34 9.53 -6.13 -11.28
CA ILE A 34 9.88 -4.83 -10.70
C ILE A 34 10.67 -3.97 -11.70
N GLY A 35 11.63 -4.56 -12.41
CA GLY A 35 12.44 -3.85 -13.40
C GLY A 35 11.59 -3.26 -14.52
N LEU A 36 10.69 -4.07 -15.11
CA LEU A 36 9.82 -3.62 -16.20
C LEU A 36 8.77 -2.61 -15.72
N ALA A 37 8.11 -2.87 -14.58
CA ALA A 37 7.15 -1.93 -14.01
C ALA A 37 7.78 -0.58 -13.65
N ASN A 38 9.00 -0.57 -13.10
CA ASN A 38 9.74 0.66 -12.82
C ASN A 38 10.10 1.42 -14.11
N ALA A 39 10.39 0.72 -15.21
CA ALA A 39 10.62 1.37 -16.50
C ALA A 39 9.36 2.09 -16.98
N PHE A 40 8.19 1.46 -16.91
CA PHE A 40 6.91 2.10 -17.24
C PHE A 40 6.56 3.23 -16.27
N THR A 41 6.78 3.06 -14.97
CA THR A 41 6.55 4.12 -13.98
C THR A 41 7.37 5.38 -14.26
N LYS A 42 8.63 5.24 -14.70
CA LYS A 42 9.49 6.38 -15.10
C LYS A 42 8.96 7.11 -16.33
N LEU A 43 8.24 6.42 -17.20
CA LEU A 43 7.60 7.01 -18.38
C LEU A 43 6.22 7.59 -18.06
N ASN A 44 5.77 7.50 -16.80
CA ASN A 44 4.42 7.82 -16.34
C ASN A 44 3.33 6.91 -16.94
N GLU A 45 3.72 5.75 -17.48
CA GLU A 45 2.81 4.72 -18.00
C GLU A 45 2.36 3.80 -16.85
N LEU A 46 1.58 4.39 -15.91
CA LEU A 46 1.24 3.72 -14.66
C LEU A 46 0.31 2.52 -14.86
N ASP A 47 -0.53 2.55 -15.89
CA ASP A 47 -1.43 1.43 -16.22
C ASP A 47 -0.63 0.25 -16.77
N LEU A 48 0.36 0.48 -17.63
CA LEU A 48 1.27 -0.57 -18.08
C LEU A 48 2.10 -1.15 -16.93
N ALA A 49 2.53 -0.30 -15.99
CA ALA A 49 3.23 -0.79 -14.79
C ALA A 49 2.34 -1.71 -13.94
N LEU A 50 1.04 -1.41 -13.80
CA LEU A 50 0.09 -2.28 -13.12
C LEU A 50 -0.10 -3.61 -13.88
N GLU A 51 -0.23 -3.54 -15.21
CA GLU A 51 -0.38 -4.72 -16.06
C GLU A 51 0.81 -5.67 -15.91
N VAL A 52 2.06 -5.14 -15.80
CA VAL A 52 3.25 -5.95 -15.50
C VAL A 52 3.06 -6.74 -14.21
N TYR A 53 2.63 -6.08 -13.11
CA TYR A 53 2.45 -6.78 -11.84
C TYR A 53 1.30 -7.79 -11.90
N THR A 54 0.20 -7.47 -12.57
CA THR A 54 -0.94 -8.38 -12.76
C THR A 54 -0.50 -9.63 -13.53
N LYS A 55 0.23 -9.43 -14.63
CA LYS A 55 0.76 -10.53 -15.43
C LYS A 55 1.78 -11.38 -14.65
N ALA A 56 2.67 -10.72 -13.89
CA ALA A 56 3.63 -11.42 -13.04
C ALA A 56 2.93 -12.29 -11.98
N GLN A 57 1.89 -11.78 -11.34
CA GLN A 57 1.08 -12.55 -10.39
C GLN A 57 0.39 -13.75 -11.06
N ALA A 58 -0.16 -13.57 -12.26
CA ALA A 58 -0.73 -14.68 -13.04
C ALA A 58 0.32 -15.75 -13.43
N LEU A 59 1.58 -15.36 -13.53
CA LEU A 59 2.73 -16.25 -13.73
C LEU A 59 3.29 -16.85 -12.42
N GLY A 60 2.60 -16.64 -11.28
CA GLY A 60 2.99 -17.18 -9.97
C GLY A 60 4.04 -16.36 -9.21
N VAL A 61 4.31 -15.12 -9.62
CA VAL A 61 5.22 -14.25 -8.88
C VAL A 61 4.51 -13.67 -7.66
N GLU A 62 5.04 -13.96 -6.49
CA GLU A 62 4.50 -13.51 -5.21
C GLU A 62 5.22 -12.27 -4.64
N ASN A 63 4.67 -11.73 -3.54
CA ASN A 63 5.29 -10.67 -2.73
C ASN A 63 5.51 -9.35 -3.49
N LEU A 64 4.54 -8.95 -4.31
CA LEU A 64 4.52 -7.68 -5.05
C LEU A 64 3.71 -6.58 -4.34
N ASP A 65 3.09 -6.86 -3.19
CA ASP A 65 2.19 -5.91 -2.51
C ASP A 65 2.88 -4.60 -2.13
N TYR A 66 4.16 -4.63 -1.73
CA TYR A 66 4.90 -3.39 -1.44
C TYR A 66 4.98 -2.46 -2.66
N GLN A 67 5.24 -3.03 -3.83
CA GLN A 67 5.29 -2.30 -5.10
C GLN A 67 3.90 -1.81 -5.52
N LEU A 68 2.87 -2.62 -5.29
CA LEU A 68 1.49 -2.25 -5.58
C LEU A 68 1.01 -1.11 -4.69
N VAL A 69 1.39 -1.04 -3.42
CA VAL A 69 1.09 0.11 -2.54
C VAL A 69 1.62 1.41 -3.14
N ASP A 70 2.87 1.45 -3.60
CA ASP A 70 3.46 2.66 -4.20
C ASP A 70 2.79 3.00 -5.54
N LEU A 71 2.62 1.99 -6.39
CA LEU A 71 2.03 2.19 -7.73
C LEU A 71 0.59 2.67 -7.68
N GLU A 72 -0.26 2.03 -6.84
CA GLU A 72 -1.68 2.40 -6.71
C GLU A 72 -1.83 3.79 -6.07
N GLY A 73 -0.95 4.13 -5.12
CA GLY A 73 -0.88 5.48 -4.57
C GLY A 73 -0.57 6.54 -5.65
N ARG A 74 0.38 6.26 -6.56
CA ARG A 74 0.70 7.15 -7.70
C ARG A 74 -0.43 7.26 -8.71
N ARG A 75 -1.19 6.18 -8.92
CA ARG A 75 -2.37 6.15 -9.80
C ARG A 75 -3.57 6.87 -9.19
N GLY A 76 -3.54 7.23 -7.90
CA GLY A 76 -4.67 7.76 -7.16
C GLY A 76 -5.75 6.71 -6.86
N ASN A 77 -5.47 5.42 -7.08
CA ASN A 77 -6.35 4.32 -6.69
C ASN A 77 -6.13 3.97 -5.22
N TYR A 78 -6.65 4.80 -4.33
CA TYR A 78 -6.44 4.66 -2.89
C TYR A 78 -7.10 3.42 -2.29
N ASP A 79 -8.19 2.93 -2.88
CA ASP A 79 -8.83 1.67 -2.46
C ASP A 79 -7.88 0.49 -2.69
N GLY A 80 -7.35 0.36 -3.90
CA GLY A 80 -6.36 -0.68 -4.25
C GLY A 80 -5.06 -0.56 -3.46
N MET A 81 -4.60 0.68 -3.20
CA MET A 81 -3.43 0.96 -2.36
C MET A 81 -3.62 0.42 -0.94
N ILE A 82 -4.77 0.69 -0.32
CA ILE A 82 -5.07 0.23 1.05
C ILE A 82 -5.18 -1.30 1.06
N ASP A 83 -5.84 -1.91 0.08
CA ASP A 83 -5.95 -3.38 0.00
C ASP A 83 -4.58 -4.07 -0.14
N ALA A 84 -3.70 -3.52 -0.97
CA ALA A 84 -2.32 -4.02 -1.09
C ALA A 84 -1.55 -3.86 0.24
N ALA A 85 -1.74 -2.74 0.94
CA ALA A 85 -1.15 -2.50 2.25
C ALA A 85 -1.64 -3.51 3.31
N MET A 86 -2.94 -3.83 3.33
CA MET A 86 -3.49 -4.82 4.26
C MET A 86 -2.90 -6.21 4.00
N ARG A 87 -2.82 -6.66 2.74
CA ARG A 87 -2.18 -7.93 2.40
C ARG A 87 -0.70 -7.96 2.77
N LEU A 88 0.02 -6.87 2.49
CA LEU A 88 1.43 -6.75 2.86
C LEU A 88 1.64 -6.88 4.36
N LEU A 89 0.84 -6.19 5.17
CA LEU A 89 0.97 -6.21 6.63
C LEU A 89 0.58 -7.55 7.24
N HIS A 90 -0.42 -8.23 6.68
CA HIS A 90 -0.74 -9.61 7.08
C HIS A 90 0.45 -10.55 6.86
N ALA A 91 1.07 -10.49 5.69
CA ALA A 91 2.22 -11.34 5.36
C ALA A 91 3.51 -10.90 6.06
N LYS A 92 3.70 -9.61 6.28
CA LYS A 92 4.95 -9.00 6.77
C LYS A 92 4.68 -7.79 7.68
N PRO A 93 4.35 -7.98 8.96
CA PRO A 93 4.06 -6.89 9.90
C PRO A 93 5.21 -5.87 10.06
N THR A 94 6.44 -6.27 9.75
CA THR A 94 7.62 -5.39 9.80
C THR A 94 7.52 -4.16 8.89
N TYR A 95 6.64 -4.18 7.88
CA TYR A 95 6.38 -3.02 7.00
C TYR A 95 5.46 -1.96 7.63
N PHE A 96 5.04 -2.13 8.88
CA PHE A 96 4.11 -1.25 9.58
C PHE A 96 4.46 0.24 9.41
N ARG A 97 5.68 0.65 9.77
CA ARG A 97 6.12 2.03 9.65
C ARG A 97 6.19 2.55 8.20
N ASN A 98 6.55 1.68 7.27
CA ASN A 98 6.56 2.03 5.84
C ASN A 98 5.14 2.33 5.34
N ILE A 99 4.16 1.54 5.76
CA ILE A 99 2.75 1.73 5.39
C ILE A 99 2.18 2.98 6.04
N GLN A 100 2.45 3.24 7.33
CA GLN A 100 2.06 4.51 7.96
C GLN A 100 2.56 5.71 7.16
N ASN A 101 3.85 5.74 6.80
CA ASN A 101 4.44 6.81 6.01
C ASN A 101 3.79 6.94 4.62
N SER A 102 3.44 5.81 4.00
CA SER A 102 2.75 5.80 2.72
C SER A 102 1.33 6.37 2.83
N PHE A 103 0.60 6.03 3.89
CA PHE A 103 -0.74 6.59 4.15
C PHE A 103 -0.70 8.08 4.45
N ILE A 104 0.25 8.55 5.26
CA ILE A 104 0.44 9.99 5.52
C ILE A 104 0.64 10.74 4.20
N ARG A 105 1.53 10.25 3.35
CA ARG A 105 1.90 10.93 2.11
C ARG A 105 0.77 10.94 1.07
N ASN A 106 0.05 9.83 0.92
CA ASN A 106 -0.90 9.65 -0.18
C ASN A 106 -2.34 9.95 0.24
N LEU A 107 -2.78 9.52 1.43
CA LEU A 107 -4.18 9.65 1.83
C LEU A 107 -4.50 11.00 2.46
N ARG A 108 -3.54 11.62 3.16
CA ARG A 108 -3.72 12.92 3.81
C ARG A 108 -5.06 12.99 4.57
N VAL A 109 -5.29 12.01 5.45
CA VAL A 109 -6.61 11.75 6.08
C VAL A 109 -7.18 12.95 6.84
N LEU A 110 -6.35 13.90 7.27
CA LEU A 110 -6.81 15.16 7.89
C LEU A 110 -7.44 16.11 6.87
N ASP A 111 -6.92 16.13 5.65
CA ASP A 111 -7.39 17.01 4.58
C ASP A 111 -8.49 16.34 3.73
N ASN A 112 -8.59 15.00 3.81
CA ASN A 112 -9.53 14.20 3.03
C ASN A 112 -10.31 13.22 3.92
N PRO A 113 -11.44 13.65 4.52
CA PRO A 113 -12.25 12.82 5.40
C PRO A 113 -12.84 11.57 4.74
N GLU A 114 -13.07 11.60 3.42
CA GLU A 114 -13.58 10.43 2.67
C GLU A 114 -12.54 9.31 2.65
N LEU A 115 -11.28 9.63 2.35
CA LEU A 115 -10.18 8.67 2.39
C LEU A 115 -9.90 8.19 3.83
N GLY A 116 -10.08 9.07 4.82
CA GLY A 116 -10.02 8.68 6.23
C GLY A 116 -11.09 7.64 6.57
N THR A 117 -12.32 7.84 6.10
CA THR A 117 -13.44 6.89 6.29
C THR A 117 -13.18 5.57 5.59
N LEU A 118 -12.67 5.61 4.34
CA LEU A 118 -12.28 4.43 3.58
C LEU A 118 -11.21 3.63 4.33
N LEU A 119 -10.12 4.28 4.75
CA LEU A 119 -9.04 3.63 5.50
C LEU A 119 -9.56 2.97 6.78
N LYS A 120 -10.32 3.72 7.59
CA LYS A 120 -10.92 3.19 8.83
C LYS A 120 -11.77 1.95 8.55
N GLY A 121 -12.62 1.99 7.53
CA GLY A 121 -13.47 0.85 7.14
C GLY A 121 -12.66 -0.39 6.80
N LYS A 122 -11.61 -0.24 5.99
CA LYS A 122 -10.71 -1.34 5.61
C LYS A 122 -9.94 -1.89 6.82
N LEU A 123 -9.45 -1.04 7.71
CA LEU A 123 -8.76 -1.46 8.95
C LEU A 123 -9.68 -2.27 9.87
N ILE A 124 -10.93 -1.82 10.07
CA ILE A 124 -11.91 -2.55 10.89
C ILE A 124 -12.24 -3.91 10.25
N ALA A 125 -12.42 -3.95 8.93
CA ALA A 125 -12.68 -5.20 8.21
C ALA A 125 -11.50 -6.18 8.35
N SER A 126 -10.27 -5.70 8.19
CA SER A 126 -9.06 -6.51 8.34
C SER A 126 -8.89 -7.04 9.77
N ALA A 127 -9.14 -6.21 10.78
CA ALA A 127 -9.09 -6.63 12.18
C ALA A 127 -10.14 -7.71 12.53
N ARG A 128 -11.28 -7.73 11.84
CA ARG A 128 -12.30 -8.78 12.00
C ARG A 128 -11.90 -10.07 11.29
N ASN A 129 -11.32 -9.96 10.10
CA ASN A 129 -10.92 -11.12 9.29
C ASN A 129 -9.67 -11.81 9.87
N TYR A 130 -8.83 -11.07 10.58
CA TYR A 130 -7.57 -11.54 11.16
C TYR A 130 -7.50 -11.15 12.64
N PRO A 131 -8.33 -11.77 13.52
CA PRO A 131 -8.46 -11.34 14.91
C PRO A 131 -7.19 -11.54 15.74
N ASP A 132 -6.30 -12.43 15.32
CA ASP A 132 -5.03 -12.71 16.00
C ASP A 132 -3.90 -11.75 15.58
N ASP A 133 -4.09 -10.98 14.50
CA ASP A 133 -3.11 -10.01 14.03
C ASP A 133 -3.24 -8.69 14.81
N SER A 134 -2.23 -8.34 15.59
CA SER A 134 -2.20 -7.06 16.34
C SER A 134 -1.99 -5.85 15.42
N VAL A 135 -1.45 -6.06 14.22
CA VAL A 135 -1.06 -4.99 13.27
C VAL A 135 -2.23 -4.08 12.87
N TYR A 136 -3.43 -4.63 12.70
CA TYR A 136 -4.61 -3.84 12.30
C TYR A 136 -5.18 -3.00 13.45
N PRO A 137 -5.38 -3.54 14.67
CA PRO A 137 -5.69 -2.71 15.84
C PRO A 137 -4.63 -1.64 16.12
N GLU A 138 -3.34 -1.91 15.94
CA GLU A 138 -2.27 -0.92 16.07
C GLU A 138 -2.39 0.19 15.02
N LEU A 139 -2.72 -0.14 13.77
CA LEU A 139 -3.01 0.87 12.74
C LEU A 139 -4.28 1.67 13.04
N LEU A 140 -5.29 1.09 13.69
CA LEU A 140 -6.47 1.83 14.13
C LEU A 140 -6.09 2.85 15.22
N VAL A 141 -5.28 2.49 16.21
CA VAL A 141 -4.74 3.44 17.20
C VAL A 141 -4.00 4.57 16.50
N TRP A 142 -3.09 4.23 15.59
CA TRP A 142 -2.36 5.24 14.81
C TRP A 142 -3.32 6.15 14.00
N TYR A 143 -4.31 5.57 13.29
CA TYR A 143 -5.28 6.33 12.52
C TYR A 143 -6.06 7.33 13.39
N PHE A 144 -6.59 6.87 14.53
CA PHE A 144 -7.34 7.74 15.44
C PHE A 144 -6.47 8.85 16.04
N ASN A 145 -5.19 8.59 16.29
CA ASN A 145 -4.23 9.64 16.66
C ASN A 145 -4.03 10.66 15.54
N GLN A 146 -3.92 10.22 14.26
CA GLN A 146 -3.80 11.14 13.13
C GLN A 146 -5.00 12.09 13.03
N VAL A 147 -6.21 11.58 13.23
CA VAL A 147 -7.45 12.38 13.16
C VAL A 147 -7.82 13.05 14.50
N LYS A 148 -6.94 12.97 15.52
CA LYS A 148 -7.12 13.53 16.87
C LYS A 148 -8.36 13.01 17.61
N ASP A 149 -8.81 11.81 17.27
CA ASP A 149 -9.87 11.10 18.00
C ASP A 149 -9.25 10.25 19.12
N PHE A 150 -8.74 10.93 20.13
CA PHE A 150 -8.01 10.29 21.23
C PHE A 150 -8.89 9.32 22.04
N GLY A 151 -10.23 9.54 22.07
CA GLY A 151 -11.17 8.64 22.73
C GLY A 151 -11.15 7.25 22.11
N ASN A 152 -11.31 7.17 20.79
CA ASN A 152 -11.25 5.90 20.07
C ASN A 152 -9.83 5.31 20.04
N ALA A 153 -8.79 6.13 19.93
CA ALA A 153 -7.41 5.68 20.06
C ALA A 153 -7.18 4.97 21.40
N PHE A 154 -7.66 5.54 22.51
CA PHE A 154 -7.55 4.95 23.86
C PHE A 154 -8.28 3.60 23.97
N ILE A 155 -9.52 3.49 23.43
CA ILE A 155 -10.31 2.25 23.47
C ILE A 155 -9.54 1.12 22.77
N HIS A 156 -8.98 1.38 21.57
CA HIS A 156 -8.24 0.38 20.82
C HIS A 156 -6.89 0.05 21.46
N ALA A 157 -6.15 1.04 21.98
CA ALA A 157 -4.90 0.83 22.72
C ALA A 157 -5.12 -0.04 23.97
N LYS A 158 -6.15 0.27 24.75
CA LYS A 158 -6.52 -0.54 25.92
C LYS A 158 -6.87 -1.98 25.57
N SER A 159 -7.57 -2.19 24.45
CA SER A 159 -7.88 -3.55 23.98
C SER A 159 -6.62 -4.34 23.59
N LEU A 160 -5.62 -3.66 23.00
CA LEU A 160 -4.33 -4.27 22.67
C LEU A 160 -3.53 -4.65 23.92
N ASP A 161 -3.42 -3.75 24.90
CA ASP A 161 -2.72 -4.01 26.17
C ASP A 161 -3.33 -5.21 26.90
N LEU A 162 -4.66 -5.30 26.95
CA LEU A 162 -5.36 -6.44 27.58
C LEU A 162 -5.06 -7.78 26.88
N ARG A 163 -4.87 -7.78 25.56
CA ARG A 163 -4.53 -8.99 24.79
C ARG A 163 -3.05 -9.36 24.92
N GLY A 164 -2.18 -8.37 24.92
CA GLY A 164 -0.73 -8.56 24.96
C GLY A 164 -0.17 -8.83 26.35
N GLY A 165 -0.96 -8.65 27.42
CA GLY A 165 -0.48 -8.72 28.80
C GLY A 165 0.54 -7.63 29.13
N GLU A 166 0.47 -6.50 28.43
CA GLU A 166 1.39 -5.37 28.58
C GLU A 166 0.99 -4.45 29.73
N ASP A 167 1.97 -3.80 30.35
CA ASP A 167 1.81 -2.98 31.58
C ASP A 167 1.25 -1.56 31.32
N GLY A 168 0.46 -1.34 30.25
CA GLY A 168 -0.14 -0.03 29.95
C GLY A 168 0.80 0.99 29.31
N ASN A 169 1.98 0.59 28.84
CA ASN A 169 2.96 1.49 28.22
C ASN A 169 2.38 2.24 27.01
N ARG A 170 1.57 1.58 26.17
CA ARG A 170 0.90 2.21 25.02
C ARG A 170 -0.09 3.30 25.45
N LEU A 171 -0.74 3.12 26.60
CA LEU A 171 -1.67 4.11 27.15
C LEU A 171 -0.93 5.34 27.65
N VAL A 172 0.26 5.15 28.23
CA VAL A 172 1.13 6.25 28.67
C VAL A 172 1.64 7.05 27.47
N GLU A 173 2.13 6.38 26.43
CA GLU A 173 2.57 7.04 25.19
C GLU A 173 1.42 7.83 24.53
N LEU A 174 0.22 7.26 24.51
CA LEU A 174 -0.96 7.93 23.99
C LEU A 174 -1.31 9.19 24.79
N ALA A 175 -1.25 9.11 26.13
CA ALA A 175 -1.53 10.25 27.00
C ALA A 175 -0.50 11.38 26.87
N GLN A 176 0.73 11.08 26.44
CA GLN A 176 1.77 12.08 26.17
C GLN A 176 1.60 12.79 24.82
N THR A 177 0.83 12.21 23.91
CA THR A 177 0.59 12.75 22.55
C THR A 177 -0.77 13.47 22.42
N ALA A 178 -1.67 13.32 23.38
CA ALA A 178 -2.99 13.93 23.44
C ALA A 178 -2.96 15.36 23.99
#